data_183212aeae9e848aa5f4d29983d36f78
#
_entry.id   183212aeae9e848aa5f4d29983d36f78
#
_cell.length_a   1.000
_cell.length_b   1.000
_cell.length_c   1.000
_cell.angle_alpha   90.00
_cell.angle_beta   90.00
_cell.angle_gamma   90.00
#
_symmetry.space_group_name_H-M   'P 1'
#
loop_
_entity.id
_entity.type
_entity.pdbx_description
1 polymer ?
#
loop_
_entity_poly.entity_id
_entity_poly.type
_entity_poly.pdbx_seq_one_letter_code
_entity_poly.pdbx_strand_id
1 'polypeptide(L)'
;MNNIIEIEGLSKSYDGKKKALKNCNFSLEKGEICAIVGESGSGKTTLLRLIAGLERPSGGCIKINGQLVSNDSQITPPQKRQIGMVFQDYALFPHMTVEQNIGFGLKNPQKKEIHDLLRLIKMSSYAKSYPSQLSGGQEQRVAIARTLALKPNLLLLDEPFSNLDVGLKSDLRKEIQSIAKELNTSLIFITHDLYDAIEIADKIIFLKDGVILQNSPVNDFVNTENEEIKKMISNLKLNANQLLNLIH
;
A
#
# COMPACT_ATOMS: atom_id res chain seq x y z
N MET A 1 -16.94 13.82 8.81
CA MET A 1 -16.22 12.56 8.61
C MET A 1 -14.75 12.88 8.51
N ASN A 2 -13.87 12.08 9.15
CA ASN A 2 -12.44 12.40 9.24
C ASN A 2 -11.65 11.62 8.18
N ASN A 3 -12.02 11.81 6.89
CA ASN A 3 -11.40 11.10 5.79
C ASN A 3 -9.98 11.59 5.51
N ILE A 4 -9.04 10.66 5.36
CA ILE A 4 -7.68 10.96 4.89
C ILE A 4 -7.67 11.15 3.38
N ILE A 5 -8.46 10.35 2.65
CA ILE A 5 -8.59 10.42 1.20
C ILE A 5 -10.05 10.27 0.78
N GLU A 6 -10.43 11.02 -0.24
CA GLU A 6 -11.72 10.93 -0.93
C GLU A 6 -11.46 10.91 -2.43
N ILE A 7 -12.06 9.95 -3.12
CA ILE A 7 -11.97 9.76 -4.57
C ILE A 7 -13.37 9.75 -5.15
N GLU A 8 -13.60 10.66 -6.10
CA GLU A 8 -14.91 10.86 -6.72
C GLU A 8 -14.78 10.80 -8.25
N GLY A 9 -15.47 9.84 -8.88
CA GLY A 9 -15.57 9.69 -10.34
C GLY A 9 -14.24 9.45 -11.04
N LEU A 10 -13.21 8.95 -10.34
CA LEU A 10 -11.85 8.87 -10.83
C LEU A 10 -11.75 7.95 -12.04
N SER A 11 -11.22 8.49 -13.12
CA SER A 11 -11.04 7.77 -14.38
C SER A 11 -9.65 8.03 -14.95
N LYS A 12 -9.06 7.03 -15.63
CA LYS A 12 -7.78 7.14 -16.30
C LYS A 12 -7.78 6.39 -17.62
N SER A 13 -7.32 7.08 -18.68
CA SER A 13 -6.98 6.49 -19.96
C SER A 13 -5.59 6.96 -20.37
N TYR A 14 -4.79 6.07 -20.99
CA TYR A 14 -3.44 6.40 -21.48
C TYR A 14 -3.45 6.81 -22.95
N ASP A 15 -4.29 6.20 -23.77
CA ASP A 15 -4.36 6.36 -25.22
C ASP A 15 -5.70 6.88 -25.74
N GLY A 16 -6.59 7.28 -24.82
CA GLY A 16 -7.96 7.70 -25.13
C GLY A 16 -8.91 6.56 -25.49
N LYS A 17 -8.41 5.33 -25.72
CA LYS A 17 -9.22 4.16 -26.15
C LYS A 17 -9.52 3.23 -24.98
N LYS A 18 -8.48 2.75 -24.28
CA LYS A 18 -8.63 1.82 -23.17
C LYS A 18 -8.56 2.57 -21.83
N LYS A 19 -9.64 2.49 -21.05
CA LYS A 19 -9.68 3.07 -19.69
C LYS A 19 -9.06 2.09 -18.70
N ALA A 20 -7.96 2.49 -18.08
CA ALA A 20 -7.33 1.76 -16.98
C ALA A 20 -8.15 1.86 -15.68
N LEU A 21 -8.87 2.99 -15.49
CA LEU A 21 -9.84 3.17 -14.40
C LEU A 21 -11.11 3.84 -14.96
N LYS A 22 -12.27 3.45 -14.40
CA LYS A 22 -13.60 3.85 -14.88
C LYS A 22 -14.47 4.25 -13.71
N ASN A 23 -14.64 5.56 -13.48
CA ASN A 23 -15.57 6.11 -12.48
C ASN A 23 -15.41 5.51 -11.07
N CYS A 24 -14.16 5.38 -10.59
CA CYS A 24 -13.88 4.83 -9.27
C CYS A 24 -14.26 5.83 -8.18
N ASN A 25 -14.95 5.33 -7.13
CA ASN A 25 -15.38 6.13 -6.00
C ASN A 25 -15.07 5.38 -4.70
N PHE A 26 -14.34 6.00 -3.78
CA PHE A 26 -14.15 5.49 -2.42
C PHE A 26 -13.56 6.56 -1.49
N SER A 27 -13.66 6.29 -0.20
CA SER A 27 -13.01 7.08 0.84
C SER A 27 -12.34 6.18 1.87
N LEU A 28 -11.34 6.71 2.56
CA LEU A 28 -10.63 6.06 3.66
C LEU A 28 -10.58 7.01 4.83
N GLU A 29 -10.85 6.52 6.03
CA GLU A 29 -10.75 7.28 7.27
C GLU A 29 -9.30 7.37 7.75
N LYS A 30 -9.00 8.34 8.63
CA LYS A 30 -7.67 8.47 9.24
C LYS A 30 -7.37 7.28 10.14
N GLY A 31 -6.15 6.71 9.98
CA GLY A 31 -5.69 5.55 10.72
C GLY A 31 -6.21 4.21 10.20
N GLU A 32 -7.09 4.21 9.19
CA GLU A 32 -7.63 3.00 8.57
C GLU A 32 -6.62 2.36 7.61
N ILE A 33 -6.59 1.03 7.55
CA ILE A 33 -5.78 0.23 6.62
C ILE A 33 -6.69 -0.30 5.52
N CYS A 34 -6.42 0.05 4.27
CA CYS A 34 -7.17 -0.39 3.11
C CYS A 34 -6.33 -1.27 2.19
N ALA A 35 -6.85 -2.44 1.82
CA ALA A 35 -6.30 -3.26 0.76
C ALA A 35 -7.05 -3.04 -0.55
N ILE A 36 -6.32 -2.86 -1.66
CA ILE A 36 -6.88 -2.89 -3.01
C ILE A 36 -6.49 -4.22 -3.65
N VAL A 37 -7.47 -5.08 -3.87
CA VAL A 37 -7.30 -6.44 -4.41
C VAL A 37 -7.84 -6.53 -5.83
N GLY A 38 -7.25 -7.37 -6.64
CA GLY A 38 -7.71 -7.65 -8.01
C GLY A 38 -6.63 -8.33 -8.83
N GLU A 39 -7.00 -8.85 -9.99
CA GLU A 39 -6.08 -9.52 -10.90
C GLU A 39 -5.01 -8.59 -11.47
N SER A 40 -3.96 -9.16 -12.06
CA SER A 40 -2.96 -8.36 -12.79
C SER A 40 -3.63 -7.60 -13.94
N GLY A 41 -3.28 -6.31 -14.08
CA GLY A 41 -3.89 -5.45 -15.10
C GLY A 41 -5.26 -4.86 -14.74
N SER A 42 -5.82 -5.11 -13.55
CA SER A 42 -7.11 -4.53 -13.12
C SER A 42 -7.09 -3.01 -12.88
N GLY A 43 -5.90 -2.38 -12.82
CA GLY A 43 -5.74 -0.94 -12.60
C GLY A 43 -5.21 -0.53 -11.22
N LYS A 44 -4.85 -1.46 -10.35
CA LYS A 44 -4.38 -1.18 -8.97
C LYS A 44 -3.19 -0.23 -8.90
N THR A 45 -2.12 -0.54 -9.62
CA THR A 45 -0.91 0.32 -9.66
C THR A 45 -1.22 1.69 -10.28
N THR A 46 -2.11 1.75 -11.29
CA THR A 46 -2.59 3.03 -11.85
C THR A 46 -3.30 3.87 -10.78
N LEU A 47 -4.19 3.25 -10.00
CA LEU A 47 -4.91 3.92 -8.91
C LEU A 47 -3.93 4.45 -7.86
N LEU A 48 -2.96 3.63 -7.45
CA LEU A 48 -1.93 4.02 -6.49
C LEU A 48 -1.09 5.21 -6.99
N ARG A 49 -0.66 5.18 -8.26
CA ARG A 49 0.11 6.27 -8.89
C ARG A 49 -0.68 7.58 -8.99
N LEU A 50 -1.98 7.52 -9.27
CA LEU A 50 -2.87 8.69 -9.26
C LEU A 50 -2.97 9.30 -7.86
N ILE A 51 -3.14 8.47 -6.83
CA ILE A 51 -3.17 8.90 -5.42
C ILE A 51 -1.83 9.54 -5.05
N ALA A 52 -0.72 8.93 -5.43
CA ALA A 52 0.62 9.47 -5.18
C ALA A 52 0.91 10.78 -5.93
N GLY A 53 0.16 11.10 -6.98
CA GLY A 53 0.40 12.28 -7.84
C GLY A 53 1.48 12.09 -8.87
N LEU A 54 1.82 10.84 -9.17
CA LEU A 54 2.75 10.47 -10.23
C LEU A 54 2.09 10.51 -11.61
N GLU A 55 0.76 10.46 -11.64
CA GLU A 55 -0.04 10.53 -12.84
C GLU A 55 -1.21 11.49 -12.68
N ARG A 56 -1.69 12.05 -13.80
CA ARG A 56 -2.88 12.90 -13.84
C ARG A 56 -4.10 12.05 -14.20
N PRO A 57 -5.25 12.20 -13.52
CA PRO A 57 -6.50 11.57 -13.92
C PRO A 57 -7.01 12.14 -15.25
N SER A 58 -7.80 11.35 -15.96
CA SER A 58 -8.54 11.78 -17.16
C SER A 58 -9.95 12.30 -16.83
N GLY A 59 -10.39 12.15 -15.58
CA GLY A 59 -11.66 12.65 -15.07
C GLY A 59 -11.81 12.30 -13.59
N GLY A 60 -12.74 12.96 -12.92
CA GLY A 60 -12.95 12.84 -11.50
C GLY A 60 -11.93 13.63 -10.67
N CYS A 61 -11.91 13.40 -9.36
CA CYS A 61 -11.00 14.12 -8.47
C CYS A 61 -10.52 13.26 -7.30
N ILE A 62 -9.40 13.72 -6.72
CA ILE A 62 -8.79 13.17 -5.50
C ILE A 62 -8.63 14.31 -4.50
N LYS A 63 -9.15 14.10 -3.29
CA LYS A 63 -8.95 14.98 -2.13
C LYS A 63 -8.15 14.24 -1.07
N ILE A 64 -7.21 14.93 -0.42
CA ILE A 64 -6.42 14.42 0.69
C ILE A 64 -6.54 15.40 1.84
N ASN A 65 -6.92 14.92 3.03
CA ASN A 65 -7.27 15.79 4.17
C ASN A 65 -8.26 16.91 3.80
N GLY A 66 -9.27 16.59 2.95
CA GLY A 66 -10.26 17.53 2.46
C GLY A 66 -9.77 18.52 1.39
N GLN A 67 -8.48 18.52 1.05
CA GLN A 67 -7.90 19.41 0.02
C GLN A 67 -7.88 18.71 -1.34
N LEU A 68 -8.36 19.38 -2.39
CA LEU A 68 -8.26 18.90 -3.76
C LEU A 68 -6.80 18.85 -4.20
N VAL A 69 -6.30 17.65 -4.49
CA VAL A 69 -4.91 17.44 -4.92
C VAL A 69 -4.77 17.01 -6.37
N SER A 70 -5.86 16.54 -6.99
CA SER A 70 -5.82 16.12 -8.40
C SER A 70 -7.21 16.12 -9.03
N ASN A 71 -7.28 16.64 -10.26
CA ASN A 71 -8.41 16.46 -11.17
C ASN A 71 -7.88 16.47 -12.62
N ASP A 72 -8.76 16.55 -13.62
CA ASP A 72 -8.42 16.60 -15.05
C ASP A 72 -7.58 17.83 -15.44
N SER A 73 -7.70 18.94 -14.71
CA SER A 73 -7.05 20.21 -15.02
C SER A 73 -5.83 20.51 -14.15
N GLN A 74 -5.79 20.02 -12.92
CA GLN A 74 -4.68 20.29 -12.00
C GLN A 74 -4.16 19.03 -11.30
N ILE A 75 -2.86 19.06 -10.94
CA ILE A 75 -2.20 18.01 -10.18
C ILE A 75 -1.22 18.63 -9.18
N THR A 76 -1.40 18.34 -7.90
CA THR A 76 -0.41 18.62 -6.86
C THR A 76 0.70 17.58 -6.97
N PRO A 77 1.97 17.98 -7.11
CA PRO A 77 3.08 17.01 -7.23
C PRO A 77 3.27 16.18 -5.94
N PRO A 78 3.83 14.97 -6.04
CA PRO A 78 3.97 14.01 -4.93
C PRO A 78 4.54 14.62 -3.65
N GLN A 79 5.62 15.39 -3.75
CA GLN A 79 6.33 15.97 -2.60
C GLN A 79 5.50 17.01 -1.82
N LYS A 80 4.36 17.45 -2.33
CA LYS A 80 3.44 18.39 -1.66
C LYS A 80 2.19 17.72 -1.11
N ARG A 81 2.04 16.38 -1.30
CA ARG A 81 0.83 15.64 -0.87
C ARG A 81 0.90 15.11 0.55
N GLN A 82 2.07 15.13 1.19
CA GLN A 82 2.31 14.49 2.51
C GLN A 82 1.95 13.00 2.51
N ILE A 83 2.23 12.34 1.38
CA ILE A 83 2.06 10.90 1.18
C ILE A 83 3.44 10.26 1.07
N GLY A 84 3.59 9.07 1.66
CA GLY A 84 4.71 8.19 1.42
C GLY A 84 4.34 7.09 0.44
N MET A 85 5.25 6.69 -0.45
CA MET A 85 5.06 5.56 -1.34
C MET A 85 6.27 4.64 -1.32
N VAL A 86 6.02 3.34 -1.18
CA VAL A 86 7.00 2.27 -1.34
C VAL A 86 6.65 1.52 -2.62
N PHE A 87 7.58 1.47 -3.54
CA PHE A 87 7.47 0.77 -4.82
C PHE A 87 7.80 -0.72 -4.65
N GLN A 88 7.37 -1.55 -5.58
CA GLN A 88 7.58 -2.99 -5.58
C GLN A 88 9.06 -3.39 -5.60
N ASP A 89 9.94 -2.59 -6.19
CA ASP A 89 11.39 -2.77 -6.26
C ASP A 89 12.16 -2.11 -5.10
N TYR A 90 11.40 -1.60 -4.08
CA TYR A 90 11.89 -0.90 -2.89
C TYR A 90 12.69 0.38 -3.17
N ALA A 91 13.30 0.53 -4.35
CA ALA A 91 14.05 1.69 -4.82
C ALA A 91 15.06 2.23 -3.79
N LEU A 92 15.79 1.35 -3.08
CA LEU A 92 16.84 1.76 -2.15
C LEU A 92 18.05 2.30 -2.91
N PHE A 93 18.76 3.25 -2.31
CA PHE A 93 20.00 3.77 -2.85
C PHE A 93 21.16 2.78 -2.58
N PRO A 94 21.68 2.08 -3.59
CA PRO A 94 22.63 0.98 -3.39
C PRO A 94 23.99 1.41 -2.84
N HIS A 95 24.34 2.68 -3.01
CA HIS A 95 25.60 3.31 -2.55
C HIS A 95 25.48 3.91 -1.14
N MET A 96 24.33 3.80 -0.49
CA MET A 96 24.05 4.30 0.85
C MET A 96 23.84 3.16 1.82
N THR A 97 24.31 3.32 3.06
CA THR A 97 23.99 2.38 4.15
C THR A 97 22.49 2.46 4.51
N VAL A 98 22.02 1.50 5.31
CA VAL A 98 20.63 1.47 5.82
C VAL A 98 20.28 2.78 6.54
N GLU A 99 21.13 3.24 7.48
CA GLU A 99 20.88 4.50 8.19
C GLU A 99 20.86 5.72 7.26
N GLN A 100 21.72 5.73 6.22
CA GLN A 100 21.74 6.80 5.23
C GLN A 100 20.51 6.77 4.32
N ASN A 101 20.04 5.58 3.93
CA ASN A 101 18.80 5.43 3.21
C ASN A 101 17.62 6.00 4.00
N ILE A 102 17.50 5.63 5.30
CA ILE A 102 16.41 6.12 6.17
C ILE A 102 16.49 7.65 6.33
N GLY A 103 17.67 8.19 6.51
CA GLY A 103 17.88 9.63 6.71
C GLY A 103 17.82 10.49 5.45
N PHE A 104 17.75 9.89 4.25
CA PHE A 104 17.93 10.60 2.99
C PHE A 104 16.97 11.77 2.76
N GLY A 105 15.70 11.61 3.12
CA GLY A 105 14.68 12.65 2.92
C GLY A 105 14.65 13.74 4.01
N LEU A 106 15.41 13.59 5.08
CA LEU A 106 15.42 14.50 6.22
C LEU A 106 16.39 15.65 5.98
N LYS A 107 15.92 16.89 6.18
CA LYS A 107 16.76 18.10 6.03
C LYS A 107 17.91 18.16 7.05
N ASN A 108 17.65 17.74 8.29
CA ASN A 108 18.63 17.67 9.38
C ASN A 108 18.39 16.37 10.17
N PRO A 109 18.86 15.21 9.66
CA PRO A 109 18.61 13.93 10.29
C PRO A 109 19.22 13.87 11.69
N GLN A 110 18.38 13.79 12.73
CA GLN A 110 18.86 13.56 14.07
C GLN A 110 19.17 12.07 14.25
N LYS A 111 20.35 11.74 14.80
CA LYS A 111 20.75 10.36 15.03
C LYS A 111 19.72 9.57 15.85
N LYS A 112 19.06 10.24 16.81
CA LYS A 112 18.01 9.63 17.62
C LYS A 112 16.82 9.19 16.78
N GLU A 113 16.33 10.03 15.86
CA GLU A 113 15.17 9.75 15.01
C GLU A 113 15.45 8.55 14.08
N ILE A 114 16.64 8.51 13.46
CA ILE A 114 17.06 7.35 12.64
C ILE A 114 17.16 6.09 13.48
N HIS A 115 17.72 6.19 14.70
CA HIS A 115 17.85 5.04 15.59
C HIS A 115 16.48 4.52 16.08
N ASP A 116 15.52 5.40 16.32
CA ASP A 116 14.17 5.01 16.71
C ASP A 116 13.46 4.29 15.54
N LEU A 117 13.61 4.77 14.31
CA LEU A 117 13.10 4.09 13.11
C LEU A 117 13.77 2.73 12.89
N LEU A 118 15.10 2.63 13.04
CA LEU A 118 15.83 1.36 12.94
C LEU A 118 15.32 0.34 13.96
N ARG A 119 15.00 0.79 15.17
CA ARG A 119 14.44 -0.05 16.23
C ARG A 119 13.02 -0.50 15.89
N LEU A 120 12.20 0.42 15.41
CA LEU A 120 10.81 0.17 14.99
C LEU A 120 10.74 -0.96 13.95
N ILE A 121 11.63 -0.94 12.95
CA ILE A 121 11.70 -1.96 11.89
C ILE A 121 12.64 -3.15 12.22
N LYS A 122 13.15 -3.25 13.46
CA LYS A 122 14.06 -4.31 13.93
C LYS A 122 15.35 -4.44 13.10
N MET A 123 15.90 -3.33 12.63
CA MET A 123 17.09 -3.30 11.76
C MET A 123 18.31 -2.60 12.41
N SER A 124 18.33 -2.45 13.74
CA SER A 124 19.39 -1.73 14.45
C SER A 124 20.79 -2.32 14.21
N SER A 125 20.91 -3.65 14.13
CA SER A 125 22.19 -4.34 13.85
C SER A 125 22.69 -4.16 12.40
N TYR A 126 21.81 -3.75 11.49
CA TYR A 126 22.10 -3.57 10.07
C TYR A 126 22.31 -2.09 9.67
N ALA A 127 22.37 -1.16 10.63
CA ALA A 127 22.44 0.28 10.38
C ALA A 127 23.55 0.68 9.38
N LYS A 128 24.71 0.00 9.45
CA LYS A 128 25.90 0.23 8.60
C LYS A 128 25.96 -0.66 7.36
N SER A 129 25.03 -1.59 7.19
CA SER A 129 24.98 -2.48 6.02
C SER A 129 24.50 -1.72 4.78
N TYR A 130 24.91 -2.19 3.61
CA TYR A 130 24.42 -1.73 2.31
C TYR A 130 23.24 -2.59 1.83
N PRO A 131 22.37 -2.10 0.95
CA PRO A 131 21.23 -2.88 0.41
C PRO A 131 21.64 -4.25 -0.13
N SER A 132 22.75 -4.36 -0.84
CA SER A 132 23.26 -5.63 -1.39
C SER A 132 23.59 -6.72 -0.34
N GLN A 133 23.60 -6.37 0.94
CA GLN A 133 23.86 -7.27 2.07
C GLN A 133 22.57 -7.68 2.80
N LEU A 134 21.39 -7.24 2.30
CA LEU A 134 20.10 -7.45 2.91
C LEU A 134 19.30 -8.53 2.17
N SER A 135 18.43 -9.23 2.88
CA SER A 135 17.37 -10.00 2.23
C SER A 135 16.25 -9.07 1.73
N GLY A 136 15.43 -9.53 0.77
CA GLY A 136 14.32 -8.73 0.22
C GLY A 136 13.36 -8.19 1.30
N GLY A 137 13.05 -8.99 2.33
CA GLY A 137 12.24 -8.52 3.47
C GLY A 137 12.94 -7.45 4.31
N GLN A 138 14.27 -7.51 4.45
CA GLN A 138 15.05 -6.48 5.11
C GLN A 138 15.11 -5.19 4.28
N GLU A 139 15.30 -5.29 2.96
CA GLU A 139 15.25 -4.14 2.06
C GLU A 139 13.92 -3.43 2.12
N GLN A 140 12.82 -4.19 2.14
CA GLN A 140 11.48 -3.65 2.27
C GLN A 140 11.27 -2.88 3.59
N ARG A 141 11.70 -3.44 4.72
CA ARG A 141 11.66 -2.75 6.01
C ARG A 141 12.38 -1.41 5.95
N VAL A 142 13.57 -1.38 5.35
CA VAL A 142 14.34 -0.15 5.17
C VAL A 142 13.59 0.86 4.29
N ALA A 143 12.97 0.43 3.20
CA ALA A 143 12.17 1.29 2.32
C ALA A 143 10.96 1.89 3.04
N ILE A 144 10.27 1.09 3.87
CA ILE A 144 9.17 1.56 4.73
C ILE A 144 9.69 2.60 5.72
N ALA A 145 10.78 2.33 6.45
CA ALA A 145 11.35 3.27 7.43
C ALA A 145 11.82 4.57 6.77
N ARG A 146 12.46 4.51 5.60
CA ARG A 146 12.83 5.69 4.81
C ARG A 146 11.62 6.55 4.49
N THR A 147 10.52 5.92 4.13
CA THR A 147 9.27 6.62 3.80
C THR A 147 8.62 7.21 5.05
N LEU A 148 8.60 6.47 6.17
CA LEU A 148 8.06 6.90 7.46
C LEU A 148 8.87 8.03 8.10
N ALA A 149 10.17 8.13 7.81
CA ALA A 149 11.01 9.24 8.28
C ALA A 149 10.44 10.62 7.90
N LEU A 150 9.71 10.70 6.80
CA LEU A 150 9.03 11.92 6.34
C LEU A 150 7.68 12.18 7.04
N LYS A 151 7.26 11.32 7.96
CA LYS A 151 6.00 11.42 8.73
C LYS A 151 4.78 11.63 7.82
N PRO A 152 4.55 10.74 6.84
CA PRO A 152 3.42 10.90 5.92
C PRO A 152 2.09 10.67 6.65
N ASN A 153 1.04 11.36 6.22
CA ASN A 153 -0.32 11.12 6.70
C ASN A 153 -0.95 9.85 6.11
N LEU A 154 -0.48 9.45 4.92
CA LEU A 154 -0.92 8.27 4.18
C LEU A 154 0.28 7.55 3.59
N LEU A 155 0.39 6.25 3.85
CA LEU A 155 1.40 5.38 3.29
C LEU A 155 0.77 4.53 2.17
N LEU A 156 1.44 4.48 1.02
CA LEU A 156 1.05 3.68 -0.14
C LEU A 156 2.09 2.58 -0.35
N LEU A 157 1.65 1.32 -0.43
CA LEU A 157 2.53 0.17 -0.66
C LEU A 157 2.11 -0.56 -1.95
N ASP A 158 3.04 -0.68 -2.89
CA ASP A 158 2.83 -1.39 -4.16
C ASP A 158 3.32 -2.83 -4.04
N GLU A 159 2.41 -3.81 -3.91
CA GLU A 159 2.65 -5.24 -3.75
C GLU A 159 3.71 -5.59 -2.67
N PRO A 160 3.53 -5.15 -1.42
CA PRO A 160 4.58 -5.24 -0.41
C PRO A 160 4.95 -6.68 -0.01
N PHE A 161 4.17 -7.68 -0.38
CA PHE A 161 4.39 -9.07 0.04
C PHE A 161 4.77 -10.00 -1.11
N SER A 162 4.84 -9.52 -2.37
CA SER A 162 4.93 -10.36 -3.56
C SER A 162 6.20 -11.21 -3.65
N ASN A 163 7.35 -10.68 -3.20
CA ASN A 163 8.68 -11.27 -3.38
C ASN A 163 9.22 -11.99 -2.14
N LEU A 164 8.34 -12.41 -1.21
CA LEU A 164 8.74 -12.98 0.08
C LEU A 164 8.25 -14.42 0.25
N ASP A 165 9.02 -15.21 0.99
CA ASP A 165 8.63 -16.54 1.44
C ASP A 165 7.45 -16.46 2.42
N VAL A 166 6.67 -17.54 2.51
CA VAL A 166 5.42 -17.63 3.30
C VAL A 166 5.62 -17.20 4.76
N GLY A 167 6.69 -17.66 5.41
CA GLY A 167 6.99 -17.32 6.80
C GLY A 167 7.30 -15.84 6.99
N LEU A 168 8.13 -15.28 6.09
CA LEU A 168 8.49 -13.88 6.11
C LEU A 168 7.30 -12.95 5.82
N LYS A 169 6.35 -13.39 4.97
CA LYS A 169 5.12 -12.63 4.71
C LYS A 169 4.28 -12.43 5.99
N SER A 170 4.09 -13.50 6.78
CA SER A 170 3.29 -13.42 8.02
C SER A 170 3.88 -12.42 9.01
N ASP A 171 5.19 -12.47 9.23
CA ASP A 171 5.87 -11.55 10.14
C ASP A 171 5.80 -10.10 9.65
N LEU A 172 6.01 -9.88 8.35
CA LEU A 172 5.99 -8.54 7.77
C LEU A 172 4.57 -7.93 7.77
N ARG A 173 3.52 -8.72 7.52
CA ARG A 173 2.12 -8.26 7.61
C ARG A 173 1.81 -7.70 9.00
N LYS A 174 2.11 -8.47 10.05
CA LYS A 174 1.91 -8.05 11.45
C LYS A 174 2.72 -6.81 11.80
N GLU A 175 3.94 -6.74 11.29
CA GLU A 175 4.83 -5.60 11.53
C GLU A 175 4.31 -4.33 10.85
N ILE A 176 3.90 -4.38 9.58
CA ILE A 176 3.29 -3.25 8.86
C ILE A 176 2.03 -2.77 9.57
N GLN A 177 1.15 -3.71 9.98
CA GLN A 177 -0.06 -3.37 10.74
C GLN A 177 0.28 -2.69 12.08
N SER A 178 1.24 -3.23 12.82
CA SER A 178 1.69 -2.66 14.10
C SER A 178 2.25 -1.25 13.92
N ILE A 179 3.11 -1.06 12.92
CA ILE A 179 3.71 0.25 12.59
C ILE A 179 2.64 1.27 12.22
N ALA A 180 1.69 0.90 11.36
CA ALA A 180 0.61 1.79 10.94
C ALA A 180 -0.23 2.25 12.14
N LYS A 181 -0.57 1.32 13.05
CA LYS A 181 -1.33 1.60 14.28
C LYS A 181 -0.53 2.45 15.28
N GLU A 182 0.74 2.11 15.52
CA GLU A 182 1.60 2.83 16.48
C GLU A 182 1.82 4.29 16.07
N LEU A 183 2.01 4.53 14.76
CA LEU A 183 2.21 5.87 14.21
C LEU A 183 0.91 6.58 13.84
N ASN A 184 -0.25 5.93 14.01
CA ASN A 184 -1.56 6.43 13.58
C ASN A 184 -1.54 6.91 12.11
N THR A 185 -0.83 6.17 11.25
CA THR A 185 -0.67 6.45 9.83
C THR A 185 -1.67 5.62 9.03
N SER A 186 -2.46 6.27 8.17
CA SER A 186 -3.35 5.55 7.25
C SER A 186 -2.53 4.80 6.21
N LEU A 187 -3.03 3.64 5.78
CA LEU A 187 -2.30 2.78 4.85
C LEU A 187 -3.21 2.34 3.70
N ILE A 188 -2.73 2.45 2.48
CA ILE A 188 -3.30 1.76 1.31
C ILE A 188 -2.22 0.84 0.75
N PHE A 189 -2.51 -0.43 0.60
CA PHE A 189 -1.64 -1.35 -0.11
C PHE A 189 -2.39 -2.09 -1.21
N ILE A 190 -1.67 -2.40 -2.29
CA ILE A 190 -2.22 -3.24 -3.35
C ILE A 190 -1.61 -4.63 -3.27
N THR A 191 -2.43 -5.63 -3.52
CA THR A 191 -2.02 -7.04 -3.56
C THR A 191 -2.90 -7.83 -4.53
N HIS A 192 -2.38 -8.93 -5.04
CA HIS A 192 -3.18 -9.93 -5.75
C HIS A 192 -3.57 -11.10 -4.83
N ASP A 193 -3.03 -11.14 -3.60
CA ASP A 193 -3.32 -12.17 -2.61
C ASP A 193 -4.41 -11.69 -1.63
N LEU A 194 -5.58 -12.33 -1.72
CA LEU A 194 -6.70 -12.01 -0.83
C LEU A 194 -6.40 -12.31 0.65
N TYR A 195 -5.50 -13.27 0.92
CA TYR A 195 -5.10 -13.59 2.28
C TYR A 195 -4.37 -12.41 2.95
N ASP A 196 -3.46 -11.75 2.22
CA ASP A 196 -2.79 -10.55 2.73
C ASP A 196 -3.80 -9.47 3.12
N ALA A 197 -4.83 -9.28 2.27
CA ALA A 197 -5.86 -8.27 2.51
C ALA A 197 -6.71 -8.59 3.75
N ILE A 198 -7.18 -9.84 3.88
CA ILE A 198 -8.05 -10.26 4.99
C ILE A 198 -7.30 -10.21 6.33
N GLU A 199 -5.99 -10.51 6.35
CA GLU A 199 -5.22 -10.59 7.59
C GLU A 199 -4.96 -9.22 8.24
N ILE A 200 -4.74 -8.16 7.46
CA ILE A 200 -4.29 -6.89 8.03
C ILE A 200 -5.15 -5.66 7.73
N ALA A 201 -6.03 -5.72 6.72
CA ALA A 201 -6.84 -4.56 6.35
C ALA A 201 -8.08 -4.42 7.25
N ASP A 202 -8.52 -3.17 7.43
CA ASP A 202 -9.82 -2.85 8.01
C ASP A 202 -10.90 -2.83 6.90
N LYS A 203 -10.51 -2.43 5.68
CA LYS A 203 -11.36 -2.30 4.50
C LYS A 203 -10.71 -2.92 3.27
N ILE A 204 -11.51 -3.55 2.41
CA ILE A 204 -11.07 -4.12 1.14
C ILE A 204 -11.82 -3.47 -0.01
N ILE A 205 -11.07 -3.08 -1.04
CA ILE A 205 -11.56 -2.63 -2.35
C ILE A 205 -11.23 -3.71 -3.37
N PHE A 206 -12.25 -4.27 -4.02
CA PHE A 206 -12.05 -5.19 -5.14
C PHE A 206 -12.13 -4.46 -6.46
N LEU A 207 -11.01 -4.42 -7.18
CA LEU A 207 -10.88 -3.74 -8.46
C LEU A 207 -10.76 -4.75 -9.60
N LYS A 208 -11.66 -4.67 -10.58
CA LYS A 208 -11.65 -5.49 -11.79
C LYS A 208 -11.89 -4.64 -13.03
N ASP A 209 -11.09 -4.82 -14.07
CA ASP A 209 -11.21 -4.11 -15.36
C ASP A 209 -11.38 -2.59 -15.25
N GLY A 210 -10.70 -2.01 -14.25
CA GLY A 210 -10.74 -0.58 -13.94
C GLY A 210 -12.00 -0.12 -13.20
N VAL A 211 -12.85 -1.03 -12.70
CA VAL A 211 -14.07 -0.73 -11.95
C VAL A 211 -13.96 -1.28 -10.52
N ILE A 212 -14.38 -0.50 -9.54
CA ILE A 212 -14.54 -0.98 -8.17
C ILE A 212 -15.84 -1.78 -8.10
N LEU A 213 -15.74 -3.09 -7.92
CA LEU A 213 -16.91 -3.97 -7.79
C LEU A 213 -17.43 -4.05 -6.36
N GLN A 214 -16.54 -3.91 -5.37
CA GLN A 214 -16.88 -3.86 -3.96
C GLN A 214 -15.90 -2.97 -3.19
N ASN A 215 -16.42 -2.24 -2.21
CA ASN A 215 -15.66 -1.43 -1.25
C ASN A 215 -16.37 -1.53 0.09
N SER A 216 -15.82 -2.31 1.01
CA SER A 216 -16.48 -2.61 2.29
C SER A 216 -15.47 -2.99 3.38
N PRO A 217 -15.85 -2.94 4.67
CA PRO A 217 -15.12 -3.56 5.75
C PRO A 217 -14.84 -5.04 5.46
N VAL A 218 -13.76 -5.58 6.03
CA VAL A 218 -13.34 -6.98 5.79
C VAL A 218 -14.45 -7.98 6.09
N ASN A 219 -15.19 -7.79 7.19
CA ASN A 219 -16.28 -8.70 7.57
C ASN A 219 -17.40 -8.75 6.51
N ASP A 220 -17.78 -7.60 5.94
CA ASP A 220 -18.78 -7.51 4.90
C ASP A 220 -18.23 -8.03 3.56
N PHE A 221 -16.91 -7.86 3.34
CA PHE A 221 -16.24 -8.38 2.15
C PHE A 221 -16.27 -9.91 2.10
N VAL A 222 -15.97 -10.59 3.20
CA VAL A 222 -15.95 -12.06 3.25
C VAL A 222 -17.35 -12.68 3.22
N ASN A 223 -18.39 -11.91 3.56
CA ASN A 223 -19.81 -12.30 3.51
C ASN A 223 -20.54 -11.72 2.29
N THR A 224 -19.82 -11.39 1.24
CA THR A 224 -20.32 -10.73 0.02
C THR A 224 -21.36 -11.56 -0.72
N GLU A 225 -22.27 -10.87 -1.44
CA GLU A 225 -23.17 -11.49 -2.44
C GLU A 225 -22.57 -11.49 -3.85
N ASN A 226 -21.42 -10.84 -4.08
CA ASN A 226 -20.75 -10.80 -5.38
C ASN A 226 -20.15 -12.18 -5.72
N GLU A 227 -20.64 -12.80 -6.78
CA GLU A 227 -20.25 -14.16 -7.19
C GLU A 227 -18.75 -14.31 -7.52
N GLU A 228 -18.11 -13.27 -8.04
CA GLU A 228 -16.67 -13.32 -8.35
C GLU A 228 -15.84 -13.34 -7.06
N ILE A 229 -16.21 -12.52 -6.10
CA ILE A 229 -15.53 -12.45 -4.80
C ILE A 229 -15.79 -13.74 -4.03
N LYS A 230 -17.04 -14.26 -4.05
CA LYS A 230 -17.39 -15.58 -3.46
C LYS A 230 -16.48 -16.67 -4.01
N LYS A 231 -16.27 -16.71 -5.31
CA LYS A 231 -15.37 -17.67 -5.96
C LYS A 231 -13.94 -17.56 -5.49
N MET A 232 -13.41 -16.32 -5.36
CA MET A 232 -12.06 -16.10 -4.83
C MET A 232 -11.93 -16.57 -3.37
N ILE A 233 -12.90 -16.27 -2.53
CA ILE A 233 -12.93 -16.69 -1.12
C ILE A 233 -13.05 -18.22 -1.02
N SER A 234 -13.87 -18.85 -1.85
CA SER A 234 -14.03 -20.29 -1.89
C SER A 234 -12.72 -21.00 -2.28
N ASN A 235 -12.00 -20.47 -3.27
CA ASN A 235 -10.70 -21.00 -3.66
C ASN A 235 -9.67 -20.88 -2.52
N LEU A 236 -9.66 -19.77 -1.80
CA LEU A 236 -8.79 -19.56 -0.65
C LEU A 236 -9.09 -20.58 0.46
N LYS A 237 -10.37 -20.82 0.79
CA LYS A 237 -10.80 -21.83 1.77
C LYS A 237 -10.41 -23.24 1.34
N LEU A 238 -10.57 -23.57 0.06
CA LEU A 238 -10.22 -24.88 -0.49
C LEU A 238 -8.71 -25.15 -0.35
N ASN A 239 -7.87 -24.18 -0.72
CA ASN A 239 -6.43 -24.30 -0.60
C ASN A 239 -5.99 -24.47 0.87
N ALA A 240 -6.59 -23.73 1.79
CA ALA A 240 -6.31 -23.87 3.23
C ALA A 240 -6.69 -25.27 3.76
N ASN A 241 -7.85 -25.78 3.37
CA ASN A 241 -8.30 -27.13 3.76
C ASN A 241 -7.41 -28.25 3.16
N GLN A 242 -6.97 -28.10 1.91
CA GLN A 242 -6.03 -29.05 1.31
C GLN A 242 -4.70 -29.09 2.06
N LEU A 243 -4.16 -27.94 2.46
CA LEU A 243 -2.94 -27.88 3.26
C LEU A 243 -3.12 -28.55 4.63
N LEU A 244 -4.25 -28.32 5.31
CA LEU A 244 -4.56 -28.96 6.59
C LEU A 244 -4.66 -30.49 6.47
N ASN A 245 -5.26 -31.01 5.38
CA ASN A 245 -5.39 -32.44 5.12
C ASN A 245 -4.07 -33.11 4.75
N LEU A 246 -3.04 -32.38 4.33
CA LEU A 246 -1.70 -32.93 4.04
C LEU A 246 -0.82 -33.04 5.30
N ILE A 247 -1.20 -32.36 6.39
CA ILE A 247 -0.44 -32.30 7.64
C ILE A 247 -0.98 -33.34 8.66
N HIS A 248 -2.17 -33.88 8.43
CA HIS A 248 -2.80 -34.97 9.18
C HIS A 248 -2.78 -36.28 8.39
#